data_e5e2d6b80eedb1da296b4f2fd0f764b3
#
_entry.id   e5e2d6b80eedb1da296b4f2fd0f764b3
#
_cell.length_a   1.000
_cell.length_b   1.000
_cell.length_c   1.000
_cell.angle_alpha   90.00
_cell.angle_beta   90.00
_cell.angle_gamma   90.00
#
_symmetry.space_group_name_H-M   'P 1'
#
loop_
_entity.id
_entity.type
_entity.pdbx_description
1 polymer ?
#
loop_
_entity_poly.entity_id
_entity_poly.type
_entity_poly.pdbx_seq_one_letter_code
_entity_poly.pdbx_strand_id
1 'polypeptide(L)'
;MKEKELLQQNFLKQAENYVSLFEPNYFMPFAGRYTLAGKLAPLNDYRGVTELDDAFDYFINSKNIDVEKSRCIVLNPSSSFDTEMGQPSEPYKKIDKIQKQQYIESVLAKRKLDYEYEKEPEIEEIKSLISKCYERFERKRKELRFSSDTMVLVKLSSEEFLAISCNGDGWKIINQKNIHDYKKHVKLSLDTRLLKWILSGPKYAHWNVAENGSHITFERKPNVYERGLYYCLAFFYA
;
A
#
# COMPACT_ATOMS: atom_id res chain seq x y z
N MET A 1 -2.27 -17.59 -5.66
CA MET A 1 -3.20 -18.08 -4.62
C MET A 1 -2.48 -18.35 -3.31
N LYS A 2 -1.48 -19.23 -3.25
CA LYS A 2 -0.76 -19.56 -2.00
C LYS A 2 -0.18 -18.38 -1.22
N GLU A 3 0.37 -17.37 -1.89
CA GLU A 3 0.96 -16.20 -1.22
C GLU A 3 -0.11 -15.31 -0.55
N LYS A 4 -1.24 -15.09 -1.21
CA LYS A 4 -2.39 -14.37 -0.65
C LYS A 4 -2.88 -15.02 0.64
N GLU A 5 -3.11 -16.34 0.61
CA GLU A 5 -3.57 -17.11 1.76
C GLU A 5 -2.57 -17.08 2.91
N LEU A 6 -1.28 -17.21 2.60
CA LEU A 6 -0.21 -17.12 3.59
C LEU A 6 -0.17 -15.75 4.27
N LEU A 7 -0.32 -14.66 3.49
CA LEU A 7 -0.37 -13.30 4.03
C LEU A 7 -1.59 -13.11 4.96
N GLN A 8 -2.77 -13.58 4.53
CA GLN A 8 -3.98 -13.52 5.36
C GLN A 8 -3.82 -14.27 6.67
N GLN A 9 -3.30 -15.50 6.62
CA GLN A 9 -3.04 -16.31 7.82
C GLN A 9 -2.02 -15.65 8.75
N ASN A 10 -0.95 -15.07 8.22
CA ASN A 10 0.06 -14.37 9.01
C ASN A 10 -0.52 -13.16 9.74
N PHE A 11 -1.35 -12.35 9.06
CA PHE A 11 -2.01 -11.20 9.69
C PHE A 11 -2.99 -11.64 10.80
N LEU A 12 -3.82 -12.65 10.55
CA LEU A 12 -4.74 -13.17 11.54
C LEU A 12 -4.01 -13.72 12.76
N LYS A 13 -2.96 -14.52 12.55
CA LYS A 13 -2.15 -15.09 13.62
C LYS A 13 -1.41 -14.01 14.43
N GLN A 14 -0.91 -12.96 13.77
CA GLN A 14 -0.28 -11.85 14.47
C GLN A 14 -1.28 -11.09 15.34
N ALA A 15 -2.48 -10.82 14.84
CA ALA A 15 -3.54 -10.18 15.60
C ALA A 15 -4.01 -11.06 16.77
N GLU A 16 -4.16 -12.36 16.55
CA GLU A 16 -4.46 -13.34 17.61
C GLU A 16 -3.41 -13.31 18.74
N ASN A 17 -2.12 -13.28 18.39
CA ASN A 17 -1.03 -13.17 19.36
C ASN A 17 -1.14 -11.88 20.19
N TYR A 18 -1.52 -10.75 19.60
CA TYR A 18 -1.73 -9.52 20.33
C TYR A 18 -2.93 -9.61 21.29
N VAL A 19 -4.05 -10.18 20.84
CA VAL A 19 -5.23 -10.37 21.70
C VAL A 19 -4.88 -11.28 22.88
N SER A 20 -4.19 -12.39 22.64
CA SER A 20 -3.76 -13.31 23.69
C SER A 20 -2.74 -12.70 24.65
N LEU A 21 -1.89 -11.76 24.17
CA LEU A 21 -0.90 -11.11 25.03
C LEU A 21 -1.49 -10.00 25.91
N PHE A 22 -2.41 -9.20 25.34
CA PHE A 22 -2.98 -8.05 26.04
C PHE A 22 -4.27 -8.39 26.82
N GLU A 23 -4.92 -9.51 26.46
CA GLU A 23 -6.19 -9.97 27.06
C GLU A 23 -7.22 -8.84 27.23
N PRO A 24 -7.52 -8.05 26.18
CA PRO A 24 -8.48 -6.95 26.28
C PRO A 24 -9.89 -7.47 26.51
N ASN A 25 -10.75 -6.74 27.24
CA ASN A 25 -12.16 -7.09 27.36
C ASN A 25 -12.87 -7.10 26.00
N TYR A 26 -12.50 -6.15 25.14
CA TYR A 26 -13.04 -6.01 23.79
C TYR A 26 -11.93 -5.71 22.79
N PHE A 27 -12.02 -6.29 21.58
CA PHE A 27 -11.15 -5.97 20.47
C PHE A 27 -11.92 -5.96 19.16
N MET A 28 -11.46 -5.18 18.18
CA MET A 28 -12.13 -5.04 16.89
C MET A 28 -11.11 -5.22 15.77
N PRO A 29 -11.31 -6.19 14.86
CA PRO A 29 -10.56 -6.26 13.62
C PRO A 29 -10.99 -5.12 12.71
N PHE A 30 -10.09 -4.19 12.38
CA PHE A 30 -10.41 -3.03 11.54
C PHE A 30 -9.23 -2.63 10.65
N ALA A 31 -9.46 -1.64 9.75
CA ALA A 31 -8.46 -0.98 8.91
C ALA A 31 -7.71 -1.90 7.92
N GLY A 32 -8.20 -3.10 7.68
CA GLY A 32 -7.55 -4.05 6.79
C GLY A 32 -7.94 -3.89 5.32
N ARG A 33 -9.17 -3.51 5.04
CA ARG A 33 -9.72 -3.65 3.69
C ARG A 33 -10.33 -2.39 3.10
N TYR A 34 -9.68 -1.89 2.07
CA TYR A 34 -10.28 -0.98 1.08
C TYR A 34 -10.51 -1.75 -0.23
N THR A 35 -11.42 -1.28 -1.06
CA THR A 35 -11.72 -1.87 -2.38
C THR A 35 -11.10 -0.99 -3.46
N LEU A 36 -10.33 -1.60 -4.35
CA LEU A 36 -9.71 -0.92 -5.48
C LEU A 36 -10.76 -0.64 -6.56
N ALA A 37 -10.66 0.55 -7.16
CA ALA A 37 -11.56 1.03 -8.20
C ALA A 37 -10.84 1.30 -9.51
N GLY A 38 -11.58 1.65 -10.56
CA GLY A 38 -11.03 1.96 -11.88
C GLY A 38 -10.21 0.82 -12.45
N LYS A 39 -9.15 1.16 -13.14
CA LYS A 39 -8.19 0.20 -13.73
C LYS A 39 -7.51 -0.73 -12.71
N LEU A 40 -7.59 -0.41 -11.41
CA LEU A 40 -7.02 -1.23 -10.34
C LEU A 40 -8.01 -2.27 -9.80
N ALA A 41 -9.30 -2.20 -10.17
CA ALA A 41 -10.33 -3.12 -9.69
C ALA A 41 -9.98 -4.62 -9.84
N PRO A 42 -9.34 -5.09 -10.94
CA PRO A 42 -8.94 -6.50 -11.07
C PRO A 42 -7.94 -6.96 -10.00
N LEU A 43 -7.20 -6.04 -9.36
CA LEU A 43 -6.24 -6.38 -8.31
C LEU A 43 -6.91 -6.76 -6.99
N ASN A 44 -8.22 -6.52 -6.82
CA ASN A 44 -8.95 -6.94 -5.61
C ASN A 44 -8.83 -8.45 -5.34
N ASP A 45 -8.73 -9.28 -6.38
CA ASP A 45 -8.62 -10.72 -6.26
C ASP A 45 -7.27 -11.20 -5.69
N TYR A 46 -6.24 -10.37 -5.82
CA TYR A 46 -4.87 -10.70 -5.40
C TYR A 46 -4.51 -10.14 -4.01
N ARG A 47 -5.39 -9.40 -3.38
CA ARG A 47 -5.10 -8.76 -2.10
C ARG A 47 -5.05 -9.77 -0.96
N GLY A 48 -3.95 -9.75 -0.21
CA GLY A 48 -3.72 -10.61 0.97
C GLY A 48 -4.40 -10.10 2.25
N VAL A 49 -5.51 -9.36 2.14
CA VAL A 49 -6.25 -8.82 3.29
C VAL A 49 -7.52 -9.64 3.50
N THR A 50 -7.79 -9.98 4.76
CA THR A 50 -8.96 -10.78 5.15
C THR A 50 -10.24 -9.95 5.13
N GLU A 51 -11.37 -10.53 4.71
CA GLU A 51 -12.68 -9.93 4.90
C GLU A 51 -13.02 -9.82 6.39
N LEU A 52 -13.85 -8.86 6.76
CA LEU A 52 -14.23 -8.64 8.15
C LEU A 52 -14.94 -9.87 8.74
N ASP A 53 -15.87 -10.47 7.98
CA ASP A 53 -16.58 -11.66 8.41
C ASP A 53 -15.64 -12.85 8.62
N ASP A 54 -14.70 -13.06 7.68
CA ASP A 54 -13.75 -14.16 7.77
C ASP A 54 -12.77 -13.95 8.96
N ALA A 55 -12.41 -12.70 9.27
CA ALA A 55 -11.60 -12.36 10.45
C ALA A 55 -12.39 -12.60 11.74
N PHE A 56 -13.65 -12.18 11.80
CA PHE A 56 -14.53 -12.43 12.94
C PHE A 56 -14.67 -13.93 13.21
N ASP A 57 -15.01 -14.72 12.17
CA ASP A 57 -15.16 -16.16 12.26
C ASP A 57 -13.85 -16.84 12.73
N TYR A 58 -12.67 -16.32 12.30
CA TYR A 58 -11.38 -16.80 12.78
C TYR A 58 -11.22 -16.59 14.29
N PHE A 59 -11.48 -15.37 14.78
CA PHE A 59 -11.23 -15.02 16.17
C PHE A 59 -12.20 -15.71 17.14
N ILE A 60 -13.48 -15.81 16.80
CA ILE A 60 -14.45 -16.50 17.68
C ILE A 60 -14.24 -18.00 17.76
N ASN A 61 -13.55 -18.61 16.78
CA ASN A 61 -13.21 -20.04 16.77
C ASN A 61 -11.75 -20.30 17.20
N SER A 62 -11.00 -19.26 17.60
CA SER A 62 -9.63 -19.41 18.04
C SER A 62 -9.56 -20.20 19.35
N LYS A 63 -8.59 -21.14 19.43
CA LYS A 63 -8.26 -21.87 20.64
C LYS A 63 -7.29 -21.11 21.55
N ASN A 64 -6.70 -20.03 21.05
CA ASN A 64 -5.68 -19.24 21.74
C ASN A 64 -6.26 -17.97 22.38
N ILE A 65 -7.54 -17.68 22.14
CA ILE A 65 -8.26 -16.54 22.72
C ILE A 65 -9.37 -17.09 23.62
N ASP A 66 -9.40 -16.65 24.88
CA ASP A 66 -10.56 -16.84 25.74
C ASP A 66 -11.66 -15.86 25.32
N VAL A 67 -12.61 -16.33 24.51
CA VAL A 67 -13.68 -15.51 23.92
C VAL A 67 -14.69 -14.98 24.95
N GLU A 68 -14.76 -15.58 26.13
CA GLU A 68 -15.58 -15.08 27.24
C GLU A 68 -14.93 -13.88 27.92
N LYS A 69 -13.59 -13.85 27.95
CA LYS A 69 -12.79 -12.77 28.51
C LYS A 69 -12.51 -11.66 27.50
N SER A 70 -12.15 -12.04 26.28
CA SER A 70 -11.74 -11.13 25.20
C SER A 70 -12.71 -11.22 24.03
N ARG A 71 -13.74 -10.38 24.05
CA ARG A 71 -14.81 -10.43 23.05
C ARG A 71 -14.45 -9.70 21.76
N CYS A 72 -14.56 -10.41 20.63
CA CYS A 72 -14.43 -9.82 19.30
C CYS A 72 -15.68 -9.02 18.92
N ILE A 73 -15.48 -7.77 18.49
CA ILE A 73 -16.57 -6.88 18.09
C ILE A 73 -16.46 -6.60 16.60
N VAL A 74 -17.59 -6.64 15.90
CA VAL A 74 -17.75 -6.14 14.52
C VAL A 74 -18.94 -5.20 14.46
N LEU A 75 -18.81 -4.12 13.71
CA LEU A 75 -19.81 -3.08 13.60
C LEU A 75 -20.17 -2.79 12.14
N ASN A 76 -21.41 -2.40 11.90
CA ASN A 76 -21.82 -1.81 10.64
C ASN A 76 -21.25 -0.38 10.50
N PRO A 77 -21.16 0.17 9.28
CA PRO A 77 -20.87 1.59 9.10
C PRO A 77 -21.84 2.48 9.92
N SER A 78 -21.30 3.48 10.61
CA SER A 78 -22.04 4.41 11.48
C SER A 78 -22.64 3.81 12.76
N SER A 79 -22.41 2.53 13.04
CA SER A 79 -22.78 1.92 14.34
C SER A 79 -21.77 2.27 15.42
N SER A 80 -22.20 2.22 16.67
CA SER A 80 -21.39 2.41 17.87
C SER A 80 -21.45 1.15 18.76
N PHE A 81 -20.50 1.03 19.67
CA PHE A 81 -20.45 0.00 20.69
C PHE A 81 -20.35 0.65 22.06
N ASP A 82 -21.28 0.32 22.93
CA ASP A 82 -21.27 0.74 24.32
C ASP A 82 -20.39 -0.21 25.13
N THR A 83 -19.27 0.27 25.63
CA THR A 83 -18.29 -0.54 26.38
C THR A 83 -18.75 -0.84 27.81
N GLU A 84 -19.67 -0.08 28.39
CA GLU A 84 -20.23 -0.32 29.74
C GLU A 84 -21.32 -1.38 29.67
N MET A 85 -22.22 -1.25 28.68
CA MET A 85 -23.30 -2.23 28.47
C MET A 85 -22.85 -3.47 27.69
N GLY A 86 -21.71 -3.41 27.02
CA GLY A 86 -21.18 -4.50 26.20
C GLY A 86 -22.02 -4.79 24.96
N GLN A 87 -22.70 -3.77 24.38
CA GLN A 87 -23.65 -3.98 23.30
C GLN A 87 -23.43 -3.00 22.13
N PRO A 88 -23.58 -3.47 20.86
CA PRO A 88 -23.61 -2.59 19.71
C PRO A 88 -24.96 -1.86 19.61
N SER A 89 -24.97 -0.66 19.01
CA SER A 89 -26.18 0.13 18.77
C SER A 89 -27.18 -0.57 17.85
N GLU A 90 -26.73 -1.51 17.03
CA GLU A 90 -27.53 -2.37 16.17
C GLU A 90 -26.79 -3.68 15.89
N PRO A 91 -27.54 -4.77 15.55
CA PRO A 91 -26.92 -6.04 15.17
C PRO A 91 -26.07 -5.90 13.90
N TYR A 92 -24.90 -6.56 13.90
CA TYR A 92 -24.05 -6.60 12.72
C TYR A 92 -24.72 -7.36 11.57
N LYS A 93 -24.65 -6.79 10.37
CA LYS A 93 -25.15 -7.40 9.12
C LYS A 93 -23.97 -7.87 8.29
N LYS A 94 -23.87 -9.17 8.07
CA LYS A 94 -22.82 -9.73 7.21
C LYS A 94 -22.86 -9.12 5.81
N ILE A 95 -21.69 -8.94 5.22
CA ILE A 95 -21.54 -8.38 3.87
C ILE A 95 -21.99 -9.42 2.85
N ASP A 96 -22.95 -9.06 2.00
CA ASP A 96 -23.31 -9.88 0.84
C ASP A 96 -22.17 -9.84 -0.18
N LYS A 97 -21.41 -10.94 -0.27
CA LYS A 97 -20.23 -11.08 -1.15
C LYS A 97 -20.63 -10.96 -2.64
N ILE A 98 -21.85 -11.41 -3.01
CA ILE A 98 -22.33 -11.34 -4.39
C ILE A 98 -22.66 -9.90 -4.77
N GLN A 99 -23.43 -9.19 -3.94
CA GLN A 99 -23.74 -7.79 -4.16
C GLN A 99 -22.47 -6.93 -4.19
N LYS A 100 -21.53 -7.20 -3.30
CA LYS A 100 -20.25 -6.52 -3.28
C LYS A 100 -19.50 -6.70 -4.59
N GLN A 101 -19.40 -7.92 -5.10
CA GLN A 101 -18.72 -8.21 -6.36
C GLN A 101 -19.43 -7.53 -7.55
N GLN A 102 -20.75 -7.59 -7.61
CA GLN A 102 -21.53 -6.89 -8.63
C GLN A 102 -21.30 -5.37 -8.59
N TYR A 103 -21.22 -4.77 -7.40
CA TYR A 103 -20.93 -3.35 -7.25
C TYR A 103 -19.52 -3.00 -7.72
N ILE A 104 -18.52 -3.84 -7.41
CA ILE A 104 -17.15 -3.66 -7.90
C ILE A 104 -17.14 -3.65 -9.44
N GLU A 105 -17.77 -4.61 -10.09
CA GLU A 105 -17.77 -4.77 -11.54
C GLU A 105 -18.58 -3.70 -12.25
N SER A 106 -19.78 -3.42 -11.75
CA SER A 106 -20.72 -2.52 -12.42
C SER A 106 -20.47 -1.05 -12.18
N VAL A 107 -19.91 -0.69 -11.01
CA VAL A 107 -19.73 0.69 -10.57
C VAL A 107 -18.26 1.05 -10.39
N LEU A 108 -17.55 0.35 -9.49
CA LEU A 108 -16.20 0.77 -9.10
C LEU A 108 -15.18 0.59 -10.22
N ALA A 109 -15.24 -0.51 -10.98
CA ALA A 109 -14.31 -0.76 -12.10
C ALA A 109 -14.44 0.29 -13.22
N LYS A 110 -15.57 0.96 -13.33
CA LYS A 110 -15.82 2.01 -14.33
C LYS A 110 -15.39 3.41 -13.89
N ARG A 111 -15.01 3.58 -12.62
CA ARG A 111 -14.56 4.87 -12.11
C ARG A 111 -13.20 5.23 -12.69
N LYS A 112 -13.07 6.47 -13.12
CA LYS A 112 -11.75 7.06 -13.35
C LYS A 112 -11.12 7.42 -12.02
N LEU A 113 -9.79 7.22 -11.92
CA LEU A 113 -9.00 7.68 -10.79
C LEU A 113 -8.73 9.19 -10.94
N ASP A 114 -8.58 9.91 -9.86
CA ASP A 114 -8.52 11.39 -9.88
C ASP A 114 -7.46 11.94 -10.83
N TYR A 115 -6.27 11.35 -10.85
CA TYR A 115 -5.21 11.76 -11.77
C TYR A 115 -5.51 11.44 -13.26
N GLU A 116 -6.48 10.59 -13.57
CA GLU A 116 -6.85 10.26 -14.96
C GLU A 116 -7.70 11.35 -15.63
N TYR A 117 -8.13 12.37 -14.88
CA TYR A 117 -8.74 13.57 -15.42
C TYR A 117 -7.70 14.62 -15.85
N GLU A 118 -6.45 14.46 -15.41
CA GLU A 118 -5.36 15.36 -15.81
C GLU A 118 -4.83 15.02 -17.20
N LYS A 119 -4.27 16.04 -17.85
CA LYS A 119 -3.50 15.85 -19.09
C LYS A 119 -2.23 15.08 -18.78
N GLU A 120 -1.84 14.19 -19.70
CA GLU A 120 -0.53 13.51 -19.66
C GLU A 120 0.58 14.56 -19.60
N PRO A 121 1.48 14.54 -18.62
CA PRO A 121 2.57 15.51 -18.53
C PRO A 121 3.63 15.24 -19.60
N GLU A 122 4.24 16.32 -20.08
CA GLU A 122 5.46 16.19 -20.86
C GLU A 122 6.59 15.66 -19.96
N ILE A 123 7.45 14.81 -20.48
CA ILE A 123 8.56 14.21 -19.72
C ILE A 123 9.46 15.28 -19.09
N GLU A 124 9.69 16.38 -19.78
CA GLU A 124 10.52 17.49 -19.30
C GLU A 124 9.91 18.19 -18.07
N GLU A 125 8.59 18.20 -17.94
CA GLU A 125 7.94 18.71 -16.71
C GLU A 125 8.30 17.83 -15.49
N ILE A 126 8.30 16.51 -15.67
CA ILE A 126 8.71 15.55 -14.64
C ILE A 126 10.19 15.73 -14.31
N LYS A 127 11.05 15.77 -15.36
CA LYS A 127 12.51 15.92 -15.20
C LYS A 127 12.88 17.19 -14.45
N SER A 128 12.16 18.28 -14.66
CA SER A 128 12.40 19.57 -13.99
C SER A 128 12.29 19.53 -12.46
N LEU A 129 11.50 18.57 -11.93
CA LEU A 129 11.30 18.40 -10.48
C LEU A 129 12.38 17.54 -9.81
N ILE A 130 13.09 16.69 -10.59
CA ILE A 130 13.92 15.62 -10.05
C ILE A 130 15.02 16.13 -9.12
N SER A 131 15.71 17.21 -9.49
CA SER A 131 16.82 17.74 -8.68
C SER A 131 16.38 18.09 -7.26
N LYS A 132 15.26 18.81 -7.10
CA LYS A 132 14.69 19.15 -5.79
C LYS A 132 14.22 17.92 -5.02
N CYS A 133 13.59 16.97 -5.73
CA CYS A 133 13.17 15.70 -5.13
C CYS A 133 14.38 14.94 -4.58
N TYR A 134 15.48 14.89 -5.35
CA TYR A 134 16.69 14.21 -4.93
C TYR A 134 17.36 14.87 -3.73
N GLU A 135 17.37 16.18 -3.63
CA GLU A 135 17.91 16.91 -2.47
C GLU A 135 17.21 16.49 -1.17
N ARG A 136 15.87 16.34 -1.21
CA ARG A 136 15.10 15.86 -0.05
C ARG A 136 15.36 14.39 0.26
N PHE A 137 15.37 13.55 -0.78
CA PHE A 137 15.71 12.14 -0.65
C PHE A 137 17.09 11.96 0.00
N GLU A 138 18.11 12.65 -0.51
CA GLU A 138 19.49 12.57 -0.01
C GLU A 138 19.63 13.10 1.42
N ARG A 139 18.93 14.17 1.76
CA ARG A 139 18.86 14.66 3.14
C ARG A 139 18.28 13.61 4.08
N LYS A 140 17.17 12.95 3.68
CA LYS A 140 16.55 11.89 4.46
C LYS A 140 17.44 10.66 4.56
N ARG A 141 18.11 10.29 3.50
CA ARG A 141 19.08 9.19 3.48
C ARG A 141 20.21 9.42 4.48
N LYS A 142 20.78 10.62 4.51
CA LYS A 142 21.83 11.00 5.48
C LYS A 142 21.32 11.00 6.91
N GLU A 143 20.14 11.55 7.15
CA GLU A 143 19.48 11.54 8.47
C GLU A 143 19.32 10.12 9.02
N LEU A 144 18.88 9.20 8.19
CA LEU A 144 18.71 7.78 8.53
C LEU A 144 20.02 6.99 8.54
N ARG A 145 21.14 7.59 8.13
CA ARG A 145 22.43 6.90 7.89
C ARG A 145 22.25 5.66 7.00
N PHE A 146 21.32 5.75 6.05
CA PHE A 146 21.03 4.66 5.13
C PHE A 146 21.96 4.67 3.94
N SER A 147 22.48 3.50 3.57
CA SER A 147 23.26 3.29 2.35
C SER A 147 22.97 1.89 1.81
N SER A 148 22.80 1.78 0.51
CA SER A 148 22.60 0.51 -0.18
C SER A 148 23.13 0.58 -1.61
N ASP A 149 23.59 -0.56 -2.13
CA ASP A 149 23.96 -0.72 -3.55
C ASP A 149 22.72 -0.87 -4.44
N THR A 150 21.52 -0.90 -3.87
CA THR A 150 20.28 -1.02 -4.62
C THR A 150 19.97 0.29 -5.34
N MET A 151 19.77 0.20 -6.65
CA MET A 151 19.34 1.34 -7.48
C MET A 151 17.82 1.41 -7.52
N VAL A 152 17.25 2.60 -7.28
CA VAL A 152 15.82 2.86 -7.53
C VAL A 152 15.66 3.29 -8.99
N LEU A 153 14.82 2.57 -9.74
CA LEU A 153 14.55 2.83 -11.15
C LEU A 153 13.08 3.23 -11.31
N VAL A 154 12.81 4.51 -11.51
CA VAL A 154 11.45 5.03 -11.72
C VAL A 154 11.20 5.16 -13.22
N LYS A 155 10.17 4.49 -13.74
CA LYS A 155 9.80 4.55 -15.14
C LYS A 155 9.25 5.93 -15.49
N LEU A 156 9.87 6.60 -16.48
CA LEU A 156 9.41 7.89 -17.01
C LEU A 156 8.64 7.74 -18.33
N SER A 157 9.11 6.81 -19.18
CA SER A 157 8.46 6.49 -20.45
C SER A 157 8.67 5.02 -20.81
N SER A 158 8.32 4.61 -22.02
CA SER A 158 8.67 3.27 -22.53
C SER A 158 10.18 3.05 -22.63
N GLU A 159 10.96 4.10 -22.81
CA GLU A 159 12.40 4.02 -23.07
C GLU A 159 13.27 4.58 -21.95
N GLU A 160 12.76 5.47 -21.12
CA GLU A 160 13.53 6.21 -20.13
C GLU A 160 13.16 5.85 -18.69
N PHE A 161 14.18 5.73 -17.86
CA PHE A 161 14.08 5.55 -16.42
C PHE A 161 14.93 6.57 -15.68
N LEU A 162 14.40 7.06 -14.58
CA LEU A 162 15.19 7.78 -13.59
C LEU A 162 15.87 6.74 -12.68
N ALA A 163 17.18 6.72 -12.66
CA ALA A 163 17.99 5.90 -11.77
C ALA A 163 18.49 6.75 -10.60
N ILE A 164 18.11 6.35 -9.37
CA ILE A 164 18.47 7.06 -8.13
C ILE A 164 19.35 6.12 -7.31
N SER A 165 20.55 6.61 -6.98
CA SER A 165 21.48 5.89 -6.11
C SER A 165 21.07 5.99 -4.63
N CYS A 166 21.16 4.86 -3.90
CA CYS A 166 20.90 4.80 -2.48
C CYS A 166 22.19 4.87 -1.63
N ASN A 167 23.36 5.10 -2.24
CA ASN A 167 24.66 5.28 -1.57
C ASN A 167 25.16 6.74 -1.61
N GLY A 168 24.47 7.63 -2.32
CA GLY A 168 24.80 9.05 -2.43
C GLY A 168 25.49 9.46 -3.73
N ASP A 169 25.61 8.56 -4.73
CA ASP A 169 26.25 8.85 -6.03
C ASP A 169 25.38 9.72 -6.97
N GLY A 170 24.20 10.13 -6.52
CA GLY A 170 23.32 10.99 -7.29
C GLY A 170 22.20 10.24 -8.04
N TRP A 171 21.77 10.86 -9.10
CA TRP A 171 20.75 10.33 -9.99
C TRP A 171 21.10 10.58 -11.46
N LYS A 172 20.53 9.82 -12.36
CA LYS A 172 20.68 10.02 -13.81
C LYS A 172 19.46 9.44 -14.56
N ILE A 173 19.27 9.94 -15.79
CA ILE A 173 18.32 9.32 -16.71
C ILE A 173 19.07 8.24 -17.50
N ILE A 174 18.46 7.08 -17.58
CA ILE A 174 19.01 5.93 -18.31
C ILE A 174 18.00 5.42 -19.33
N ASN A 175 18.50 4.79 -20.40
CA ASN A 175 17.65 4.06 -21.34
C ASN A 175 17.27 2.69 -20.76
N GLN A 176 16.10 2.17 -21.12
CA GLN A 176 15.61 0.86 -20.72
C GLN A 176 16.64 -0.26 -20.97
N LYS A 177 17.41 -0.18 -22.05
CA LYS A 177 18.44 -1.16 -22.41
C LYS A 177 19.54 -1.27 -21.36
N ASN A 178 19.77 -0.23 -20.57
CA ASN A 178 20.83 -0.16 -19.56
C ASN A 178 20.38 -0.65 -18.17
N ILE A 179 19.13 -1.09 -17.99
CA ILE A 179 18.64 -1.65 -16.71
C ILE A 179 19.45 -2.87 -16.29
N HIS A 180 19.96 -3.65 -17.24
CA HIS A 180 20.76 -4.85 -16.99
C HIS A 180 22.09 -4.57 -16.29
N ASP A 181 22.59 -3.34 -16.38
CA ASP A 181 23.84 -2.93 -15.72
C ASP A 181 23.69 -2.89 -14.20
N TYR A 182 22.45 -2.80 -13.70
CA TYR A 182 22.15 -2.75 -12.26
C TYR A 182 21.78 -4.13 -11.73
N LYS A 183 22.74 -4.80 -11.09
CA LYS A 183 22.54 -6.15 -10.51
C LYS A 183 21.53 -6.14 -9.37
N LYS A 184 21.49 -5.05 -8.58
CA LYS A 184 20.52 -4.84 -7.51
C LYS A 184 19.68 -3.60 -7.83
N HIS A 185 18.39 -3.77 -7.96
CA HIS A 185 17.49 -2.66 -8.22
C HIS A 185 16.07 -2.91 -7.72
N VAL A 186 15.35 -1.83 -7.48
CA VAL A 186 13.90 -1.80 -7.39
C VAL A 186 13.36 -0.93 -8.51
N LYS A 187 12.59 -1.52 -9.42
CA LYS A 187 11.93 -0.83 -10.51
C LYS A 187 10.50 -0.46 -10.12
N LEU A 188 10.15 0.80 -10.30
CA LEU A 188 8.86 1.40 -9.99
C LEU A 188 8.19 1.81 -11.29
N SER A 189 6.95 1.35 -11.50
CA SER A 189 6.13 1.74 -12.65
C SER A 189 4.77 2.22 -12.17
N LEU A 190 4.39 3.41 -12.56
CA LEU A 190 3.11 4.04 -12.22
C LEU A 190 2.68 4.98 -13.36
N ASP A 191 1.46 5.49 -13.28
CA ASP A 191 0.92 6.49 -14.21
C ASP A 191 1.73 7.79 -14.08
N THR A 192 2.15 8.37 -15.21
CA THR A 192 3.01 9.56 -15.24
C THR A 192 2.34 10.79 -14.64
N ARG A 193 1.01 10.91 -14.74
CA ARG A 193 0.23 11.97 -14.09
C ARG A 193 0.30 11.85 -12.57
N LEU A 194 0.15 10.64 -12.05
CA LEU A 194 0.32 10.37 -10.61
C LEU A 194 1.77 10.61 -10.18
N LEU A 195 2.75 10.19 -10.99
CA LEU A 195 4.16 10.47 -10.72
C LEU A 195 4.40 11.98 -10.60
N LYS A 196 3.90 12.78 -11.55
CA LYS A 196 4.01 14.24 -11.48
C LYS A 196 3.39 14.80 -10.19
N TRP A 197 2.22 14.33 -9.80
CA TRP A 197 1.58 14.74 -8.54
C TRP A 197 2.44 14.41 -7.31
N ILE A 198 2.97 13.19 -7.24
CA ILE A 198 3.85 12.76 -6.15
C ILE A 198 5.09 13.65 -6.10
N LEU A 199 5.75 13.88 -7.24
CA LEU A 199 6.95 14.72 -7.30
C LEU A 199 6.67 16.19 -7.00
N SER A 200 5.45 16.67 -7.24
CA SER A 200 5.01 18.03 -6.89
C SER A 200 4.75 18.21 -5.38
N GLY A 201 4.71 17.14 -4.63
CA GLY A 201 4.66 17.15 -3.17
C GLY A 201 3.39 16.60 -2.54
N PRO A 202 3.42 16.34 -1.21
CA PRO A 202 2.39 15.60 -0.50
C PRO A 202 1.02 16.29 -0.45
N LYS A 203 0.92 17.55 -0.84
CA LYS A 203 -0.36 18.25 -1.04
C LYS A 203 -1.18 17.65 -2.19
N TYR A 204 -0.51 17.08 -3.19
CA TYR A 204 -1.13 16.50 -4.39
C TYR A 204 -1.23 14.98 -4.28
N ALA A 205 -0.12 14.31 -4.00
CA ALA A 205 -0.07 12.86 -3.78
C ALA A 205 1.18 12.48 -2.97
N HIS A 206 1.21 11.26 -2.43
CA HIS A 206 2.32 10.79 -1.60
C HIS A 206 2.69 9.35 -1.98
N TRP A 207 4.00 9.04 -1.97
CA TRP A 207 4.54 7.70 -2.31
C TRP A 207 3.86 6.59 -1.51
N ASN A 208 3.76 6.72 -0.17
CA ASN A 208 3.17 5.67 0.68
C ASN A 208 1.68 5.44 0.39
N VAL A 209 0.95 6.50 0.07
CA VAL A 209 -0.48 6.39 -0.29
C VAL A 209 -0.63 5.68 -1.63
N ALA A 210 0.22 6.03 -2.61
CA ALA A 210 0.22 5.39 -3.91
C ALA A 210 0.64 3.91 -3.84
N GLU A 211 1.63 3.57 -2.99
CA GLU A 211 2.03 2.19 -2.71
C GLU A 211 0.89 1.40 -2.08
N ASN A 212 0.33 1.88 -0.96
CA ASN A 212 -0.77 1.24 -0.26
C ASN A 212 -2.02 1.10 -1.14
N GLY A 213 -2.28 2.09 -2.01
CA GLY A 213 -3.37 2.09 -2.99
C GLY A 213 -3.13 1.20 -4.20
N SER A 214 -2.02 0.47 -4.26
CA SER A 214 -1.66 -0.41 -5.40
C SER A 214 -1.50 0.34 -6.73
N HIS A 215 -1.19 1.64 -6.68
CA HIS A 215 -0.94 2.45 -7.87
C HIS A 215 0.47 2.26 -8.44
N ILE A 216 1.37 1.63 -7.70
CA ILE A 216 2.76 1.41 -8.09
C ILE A 216 3.02 -0.09 -8.26
N THR A 217 3.56 -0.46 -9.42
CA THR A 217 4.09 -1.80 -9.64
C THR A 217 5.56 -1.82 -9.27
N PHE A 218 5.94 -2.79 -8.43
CA PHE A 218 7.32 -3.01 -7.97
C PHE A 218 7.91 -4.26 -8.60
N GLU A 219 9.14 -4.15 -9.11
CA GLU A 219 9.96 -5.28 -9.51
C GLU A 219 11.29 -5.16 -8.78
N ARG A 220 11.63 -6.16 -7.95
CA ARG A 220 12.84 -6.15 -7.11
C ARG A 220 13.81 -7.22 -7.57
N LYS A 221 15.08 -6.85 -7.64
CA LYS A 221 16.16 -7.79 -7.93
C LYS A 221 17.37 -7.52 -7.01
N PRO A 222 17.71 -8.42 -6.06
CA PRO A 222 16.91 -9.57 -5.61
C PRO A 222 15.57 -9.12 -4.97
N ASN A 223 14.62 -10.04 -4.77
CA ASN A 223 13.34 -9.72 -4.13
C ASN A 223 13.52 -9.55 -2.60
N VAL A 224 14.14 -8.44 -2.22
CA VAL A 224 14.40 -8.03 -0.83
C VAL A 224 13.73 -6.70 -0.57
N TYR A 225 13.08 -6.57 0.59
CA TYR A 225 12.48 -5.31 1.04
C TYR A 225 13.46 -4.55 1.93
N GLU A 226 14.00 -3.45 1.43
CA GLU A 226 14.91 -2.57 2.16
C GLU A 226 14.14 -1.39 2.77
N ARG A 227 13.71 -1.51 4.01
CA ARG A 227 12.88 -0.51 4.69
C ARG A 227 13.43 0.92 4.60
N GLY A 228 14.75 1.10 4.73
CA GLY A 228 15.40 2.41 4.63
C GLY A 228 15.23 3.08 3.27
N LEU A 229 15.26 2.29 2.18
CA LEU A 229 15.02 2.79 0.83
C LEU A 229 13.62 3.41 0.70
N TYR A 230 12.59 2.71 1.18
CA TYR A 230 11.20 3.20 1.10
C TYR A 230 10.96 4.41 1.98
N TYR A 231 11.62 4.50 3.15
CA TYR A 231 11.60 5.72 3.96
C TYR A 231 12.24 6.90 3.24
N CYS A 232 13.37 6.70 2.53
CA CYS A 232 13.98 7.76 1.74
C CYS A 232 13.08 8.16 0.56
N LEU A 233 12.49 7.18 -0.14
CA LEU A 233 11.61 7.41 -1.28
C LEU A 233 10.36 8.23 -0.89
N ALA A 234 9.83 8.06 0.32
CA ALA A 234 8.71 8.85 0.82
C ALA A 234 9.02 10.36 0.87
N PHE A 235 10.30 10.76 0.84
CA PHE A 235 10.76 12.17 0.79
C PHE A 235 11.21 12.59 -0.62
N PHE A 236 11.03 11.77 -1.64
CA PHE A 236 11.38 12.09 -3.01
C PHE A 236 10.27 12.92 -3.68
N TYR A 237 10.20 14.22 -3.33
CA TYR A 237 9.28 15.23 -3.87
C TYR A 237 9.92 16.63 -3.80
N ALA A 238 9.45 17.58 -4.64
CA ALA A 238 9.99 18.94 -4.75
C ALA A 238 9.54 19.89 -3.62
#